data_4b5515a8ac5820c587b0858e81b331cb
#
_entry.id   4b5515a8ac5820c587b0858e81b331cb
#
_cell.length_a   1.000
_cell.length_b   1.000
_cell.length_c   1.000
_cell.angle_alpha   90.00
_cell.angle_beta   90.00
_cell.angle_gamma   90.00
#
_symmetry.space_group_name_H-M   'P 1'
#
loop_
_entity.id
_entity.type
_entity.pdbx_description
1 polymer ?
#
loop_
_entity_poly.entity_id
_entity_poly.type
_entity_poly.pdbx_seq_one_letter_code
_entity_poly.pdbx_strand_id
1 'polypeptide(L)'
;MPTPVNGFGEIAESLRRSTVLINAGGRGNGSGVIWSSDGVIITNAHVAQKRQLRVQLWDSRELDATVIATDPVRDIASLKVRATNLPAATIGNSSKLRAGELAIAIGNPMGFVGALTTGVIHTVGAVPGLGSQKWVQAGVRLAPGSSGGPLADAAGRVIGINTMVAWKLALAIPSDAVVEFLAGGTSNRQASENWLGVTLYPVQVPRNGNRAAKSFGLVVLHVEPESPAARASLMPGDILLGAEDRPFSVLEDLSRALRGEGSRTLRLEFLRGDYARSRRVTLQLGNAAMRSGVAA
;
A
#
# COMPACT_ATOMS: atom_id res chain seq x y z
N MET A 1 23.28 -26.79 -23.71
CA MET A 1 23.18 -27.28 -22.32
C MET A 1 21.89 -26.75 -21.75
N PRO A 2 21.03 -27.59 -21.13
CA PRO A 2 19.84 -27.05 -20.45
C PRO A 2 20.31 -26.14 -19.32
N THR A 3 19.71 -24.95 -19.22
CA THR A 3 19.93 -24.03 -18.09
C THR A 3 19.56 -24.77 -16.81
N PRO A 4 20.40 -24.73 -15.75
CA PRO A 4 20.03 -25.36 -14.49
C PRO A 4 18.70 -24.77 -14.01
N VAL A 5 17.72 -25.62 -13.76
CA VAL A 5 16.46 -25.22 -13.13
C VAL A 5 16.82 -24.93 -11.67
N ASN A 6 16.86 -23.67 -11.30
CA ASN A 6 17.07 -23.29 -9.91
C ASN A 6 16.01 -23.97 -9.04
N GLY A 7 16.44 -24.63 -7.99
CA GLY A 7 15.55 -25.20 -6.99
C GLY A 7 14.76 -24.09 -6.29
N PHE A 8 13.60 -24.41 -5.72
CA PHE A 8 12.76 -23.44 -5.01
C PHE A 8 13.51 -22.68 -3.91
N GLY A 9 14.45 -23.36 -3.21
CA GLY A 9 15.29 -22.73 -2.19
C GLY A 9 16.21 -21.63 -2.73
N GLU A 10 16.78 -21.82 -3.94
CA GLU A 10 17.64 -20.82 -4.59
C GLU A 10 16.83 -19.60 -5.03
N ILE A 11 15.61 -19.81 -5.55
CA ILE A 11 14.69 -18.74 -5.89
C ILE A 11 14.30 -17.94 -4.65
N ALA A 12 13.95 -18.62 -3.57
CA ALA A 12 13.62 -18.01 -2.30
C ALA A 12 14.78 -17.17 -1.74
N GLU A 13 16.00 -17.70 -1.79
CA GLU A 13 17.18 -16.98 -1.32
C GLU A 13 17.49 -15.76 -2.18
N SER A 14 17.38 -15.85 -3.51
CA SER A 14 17.55 -14.71 -4.41
C SER A 14 16.57 -13.60 -4.11
N LEU A 15 15.28 -13.95 -3.91
CA LEU A 15 14.24 -12.99 -3.55
C LEU A 15 14.47 -12.37 -2.18
N ARG A 16 14.91 -13.15 -1.19
CA ARG A 16 15.24 -12.64 0.15
C ARG A 16 16.37 -11.61 0.09
N ARG A 17 17.41 -11.85 -0.69
CA ARG A 17 18.54 -10.92 -0.85
C ARG A 17 18.10 -9.58 -1.46
N SER A 18 17.14 -9.59 -2.35
CA SER A 18 16.59 -8.39 -2.96
C SER A 18 15.45 -7.74 -2.14
N THR A 19 15.06 -8.32 -1.00
CA THR A 19 14.03 -7.79 -0.10
C THR A 19 14.67 -7.10 1.09
N VAL A 20 14.18 -5.92 1.45
CA VAL A 20 14.64 -5.16 2.61
C VAL A 20 13.53 -5.00 3.64
N LEU A 21 13.91 -4.92 4.91
CA LEU A 21 13.05 -4.47 5.99
C LEU A 21 13.08 -2.95 6.05
N ILE A 22 11.93 -2.30 6.11
CA ILE A 22 11.80 -0.85 6.26
C ILE A 22 11.26 -0.56 7.65
N ASN A 23 12.06 0.18 8.43
CA ASN A 23 11.64 0.65 9.74
C ASN A 23 10.95 2.03 9.60
N ALA A 24 9.65 2.04 9.76
CA ALA A 24 8.84 3.26 9.69
C ALA A 24 8.78 4.05 11.01
N GLY A 25 9.52 3.61 12.04
CA GLY A 25 9.65 4.27 13.33
C GLY A 25 8.32 4.38 14.09
N GLY A 26 8.10 3.54 15.11
CA GLY A 26 6.94 3.60 16.01
C GLY A 26 5.58 3.18 15.43
N ARG A 27 5.45 3.03 14.12
CA ARG A 27 4.21 2.68 13.40
C ARG A 27 4.22 1.30 12.77
N GLY A 28 5.21 0.48 13.11
CA GLY A 28 5.42 -0.84 12.54
C GLY A 28 6.52 -0.86 11.48
N ASN A 29 6.75 -2.06 10.97
CA ASN A 29 7.72 -2.34 9.93
C ASN A 29 7.00 -2.61 8.60
N GLY A 30 7.69 -2.34 7.50
CA GLY A 30 7.28 -2.72 6.16
C GLY A 30 8.40 -3.44 5.43
N SER A 31 8.18 -3.76 4.19
CA SER A 31 9.15 -4.37 3.30
C SER A 31 9.44 -3.45 2.11
N GLY A 32 10.51 -3.74 1.39
CA GLY A 32 10.84 -3.09 0.13
C GLY A 32 11.58 -4.04 -0.78
N VAL A 33 11.66 -3.70 -2.07
CA VAL A 33 12.36 -4.44 -3.10
C VAL A 33 13.51 -3.60 -3.61
N ILE A 34 14.73 -4.12 -3.58
CA ILE A 34 15.88 -3.50 -4.25
C ILE A 34 15.62 -3.61 -5.75
N TRP A 35 15.26 -2.47 -6.37
CA TRP A 35 14.86 -2.41 -7.77
C TRP A 35 16.05 -2.26 -8.71
N SER A 36 17.09 -1.58 -8.24
CA SER A 36 18.34 -1.43 -8.99
C SER A 36 19.54 -1.51 -8.08
N SER A 37 20.67 -1.99 -8.62
CA SER A 37 21.91 -2.22 -7.88
C SER A 37 22.58 -0.94 -7.37
N ASP A 38 22.19 0.23 -7.88
CA ASP A 38 22.66 1.56 -7.46
C ASP A 38 21.89 2.13 -6.27
N GLY A 39 20.93 1.35 -5.68
CA GLY A 39 20.26 1.69 -4.43
C GLY A 39 18.87 2.30 -4.58
N VAL A 40 18.19 2.08 -5.69
CA VAL A 40 16.74 2.36 -5.77
C VAL A 40 15.97 1.20 -5.13
N ILE A 41 15.10 1.53 -4.19
CA ILE A 41 14.22 0.58 -3.49
C ILE A 41 12.78 0.99 -3.73
N ILE A 42 11.92 0.03 -4.08
CA ILE A 42 10.47 0.23 -4.23
C ILE A 42 9.76 -0.33 -3.00
N THR A 43 8.76 0.41 -2.54
CA THR A 43 7.86 0.02 -1.45
C THR A 43 6.49 0.65 -1.66
N ASN A 44 5.57 0.46 -0.70
CA ASN A 44 4.29 1.16 -0.71
C ASN A 44 4.41 2.60 -0.17
N ALA A 45 3.56 3.50 -0.67
CA ALA A 45 3.51 4.87 -0.17
C ALA A 45 3.08 4.94 1.30
N HIS A 46 2.15 4.05 1.74
CA HIS A 46 1.73 3.98 3.13
C HIS A 46 2.83 3.47 4.08
N VAL A 47 3.86 2.77 3.58
CA VAL A 47 5.07 2.38 4.34
C VAL A 47 6.03 3.56 4.41
N ALA A 48 6.19 4.32 3.31
CA ALA A 48 7.17 5.39 3.16
C ALA A 48 6.62 6.77 3.58
N GLN A 49 6.00 6.86 4.75
CA GLN A 49 5.34 8.11 5.20
C GLN A 49 6.30 9.20 5.68
N LYS A 50 7.54 8.85 6.04
CA LYS A 50 8.58 9.82 6.44
C LYS A 50 9.55 10.03 5.30
N ARG A 51 10.09 11.25 5.18
CA ARG A 51 11.09 11.57 4.16
C ARG A 51 12.39 10.80 4.31
N GLN A 52 12.77 10.47 5.54
CA GLN A 52 13.93 9.64 5.86
C GLN A 52 13.49 8.42 6.64
N LEU A 53 14.00 7.28 6.24
CA LEU A 53 13.70 5.97 6.78
C LEU A 53 15.00 5.20 6.99
N ARG A 54 14.95 4.14 7.79
CA ARG A 54 16.00 3.14 7.84
C ARG A 54 15.56 1.89 7.11
N VAL A 55 16.44 1.36 6.30
CA VAL A 55 16.26 0.05 5.66
C VAL A 55 17.33 -0.90 6.16
N GLN A 56 16.93 -2.13 6.47
CA GLN A 56 17.84 -3.22 6.81
C GLN A 56 17.86 -4.20 5.65
N LEU A 57 19.07 -4.49 5.18
CA LEU A 57 19.32 -5.45 4.13
C LEU A 57 19.28 -6.89 4.68
N TRP A 58 19.25 -7.86 3.79
CA TRP A 58 19.30 -9.31 4.09
C TRP A 58 20.53 -9.74 4.92
N ASP A 59 21.64 -9.02 4.80
CA ASP A 59 22.90 -9.25 5.54
C ASP A 59 23.00 -8.43 6.84
N SER A 60 21.86 -7.91 7.31
CA SER A 60 21.71 -7.10 8.53
C SER A 60 22.35 -5.71 8.48
N ARG A 61 22.93 -5.27 7.36
CA ARG A 61 23.38 -3.89 7.22
C ARG A 61 22.19 -2.95 7.24
N GLU A 62 22.30 -1.88 8.01
CA GLU A 62 21.32 -0.80 8.07
C GLU A 62 21.81 0.39 7.24
N LEU A 63 20.94 0.94 6.43
CA LEU A 63 21.19 2.08 5.56
C LEU A 63 20.13 3.15 5.76
N ASP A 64 20.54 4.40 5.74
CA ASP A 64 19.61 5.52 5.66
C ASP A 64 19.05 5.62 4.25
N ALA A 65 17.72 5.69 4.16
CA ALA A 65 16.98 5.79 2.91
C ALA A 65 16.22 7.11 2.85
N THR A 66 16.28 7.77 1.71
CA THR A 66 15.52 8.99 1.42
C THR A 66 14.41 8.68 0.43
N VAL A 67 13.19 9.11 0.71
CA VAL A 67 12.06 9.03 -0.22
C VAL A 67 12.31 10.02 -1.36
N ILE A 68 12.40 9.53 -2.60
CA ILE A 68 12.67 10.34 -3.79
C ILE A 68 11.41 10.61 -4.63
N ALA A 69 10.45 9.69 -4.62
CA ALA A 69 9.16 9.89 -5.25
C ALA A 69 8.07 9.07 -4.57
N THR A 70 6.83 9.54 -4.63
CA THR A 70 5.64 8.82 -4.14
C THR A 70 4.48 8.99 -5.09
N ASP A 71 3.68 7.94 -5.23
CA ASP A 71 2.35 7.97 -5.85
C ASP A 71 1.34 7.38 -4.84
N PRO A 72 0.70 8.23 -4.03
CA PRO A 72 -0.28 7.77 -3.03
C PRO A 72 -1.52 7.13 -3.65
N VAL A 73 -1.84 7.43 -4.91
CA VAL A 73 -3.02 6.85 -5.60
C VAL A 73 -2.77 5.40 -5.95
N ARG A 74 -1.57 5.09 -6.46
CA ARG A 74 -1.15 3.71 -6.77
C ARG A 74 -0.50 3.01 -5.56
N ASP A 75 -0.32 3.74 -4.45
CA ASP A 75 0.35 3.27 -3.23
C ASP A 75 1.81 2.83 -3.48
N ILE A 76 2.54 3.58 -4.32
CA ILE A 76 3.94 3.31 -4.67
C ILE A 76 4.84 4.41 -4.10
N ALA A 77 6.00 4.01 -3.58
CA ALA A 77 7.08 4.92 -3.24
C ALA A 77 8.42 4.37 -3.72
N SER A 78 9.31 5.27 -4.13
CA SER A 78 10.70 4.95 -4.40
C SER A 78 11.62 5.63 -3.38
N LEU A 79 12.54 4.84 -2.86
CA LEU A 79 13.56 5.25 -1.90
C LEU A 79 14.92 5.19 -2.57
N LYS A 80 15.85 6.01 -2.10
CA LYS A 80 17.26 5.96 -2.47
C LYS A 80 18.12 5.73 -1.23
N VAL A 81 18.99 4.74 -1.31
CA VAL A 81 20.08 4.53 -0.35
C VAL A 81 21.44 4.85 -0.99
N ARG A 82 22.41 5.24 -0.18
CA ARG A 82 23.79 5.50 -0.64
C ARG A 82 24.60 4.19 -0.57
N ALA A 83 24.29 3.27 -1.50
CA ALA A 83 25.01 1.99 -1.64
C ALA A 83 24.99 1.58 -3.10
N THR A 84 25.99 0.83 -3.50
CA THR A 84 26.16 0.27 -4.86
C THR A 84 26.34 -1.24 -4.77
N ASN A 85 26.22 -1.93 -5.91
CA ASN A 85 26.34 -3.37 -6.02
C ASN A 85 25.35 -4.15 -5.12
N LEU A 86 24.17 -3.55 -4.91
CA LEU A 86 23.11 -4.21 -4.18
C LEU A 86 22.49 -5.33 -5.04
N PRO A 87 22.02 -6.43 -4.42
CA PRO A 87 21.37 -7.53 -5.13
C PRO A 87 19.97 -7.10 -5.60
N ALA A 88 19.91 -6.52 -6.81
CA ALA A 88 18.65 -6.07 -7.41
C ALA A 88 17.78 -7.25 -7.83
N ALA A 89 16.48 -7.12 -7.65
CA ALA A 89 15.51 -8.09 -8.09
C ALA A 89 15.46 -8.20 -9.62
N THR A 90 15.25 -9.39 -10.14
CA THR A 90 14.87 -9.58 -11.55
C THR A 90 13.41 -9.23 -11.71
N ILE A 91 13.09 -8.31 -12.62
CA ILE A 91 11.72 -7.83 -12.81
C ILE A 91 11.02 -8.64 -13.91
N GLY A 92 9.84 -9.14 -13.58
CA GLY A 92 8.96 -9.85 -14.50
C GLY A 92 7.95 -8.90 -15.14
N ASN A 93 7.21 -9.42 -16.11
CA ASN A 93 6.17 -8.67 -16.83
C ASN A 93 4.79 -9.08 -16.31
N SER A 94 4.14 -8.18 -15.57
CA SER A 94 2.83 -8.44 -14.97
C SER A 94 1.68 -8.48 -15.99
N SER A 95 1.85 -7.89 -17.17
CA SER A 95 0.80 -7.93 -18.23
C SER A 95 0.66 -9.30 -18.91
N LYS A 96 1.66 -10.18 -18.74
CA LYS A 96 1.66 -11.54 -19.33
C LYS A 96 1.22 -12.62 -18.35
N LEU A 97 0.87 -12.27 -17.11
CA LEU A 97 0.44 -13.23 -16.10
C LEU A 97 -0.89 -13.89 -16.45
N ARG A 98 -0.98 -15.16 -16.13
CA ARG A 98 -2.19 -15.96 -16.32
C ARG A 98 -2.65 -16.53 -14.97
N ALA A 99 -3.94 -16.71 -14.83
CA ALA A 99 -4.51 -17.43 -13.67
C ALA A 99 -3.92 -18.84 -13.58
N GLY A 100 -3.62 -19.29 -12.35
CA GLY A 100 -3.02 -20.58 -12.07
C GLY A 100 -1.50 -20.60 -12.05
N GLU A 101 -0.80 -19.55 -12.49
CA GLU A 101 0.65 -19.45 -12.35
C GLU A 101 1.06 -19.35 -10.87
N LEU A 102 2.22 -19.93 -10.52
CA LEU A 102 2.74 -19.89 -9.16
C LEU A 102 3.06 -18.45 -8.75
N ALA A 103 2.69 -18.11 -7.53
CA ALA A 103 3.03 -16.86 -6.88
C ALA A 103 3.84 -17.09 -5.61
N ILE A 104 4.92 -16.35 -5.44
CA ILE A 104 5.81 -16.39 -4.28
C ILE A 104 5.84 -14.98 -3.68
N ALA A 105 5.37 -14.84 -2.44
CA ALA A 105 5.46 -13.56 -1.72
C ALA A 105 6.54 -13.64 -0.66
N ILE A 106 7.38 -12.61 -0.59
CA ILE A 106 8.35 -12.43 0.49
C ILE A 106 8.09 -11.09 1.18
N GLY A 107 8.33 -11.06 2.47
CA GLY A 107 8.20 -9.85 3.28
C GLY A 107 8.83 -10.03 4.65
N ASN A 108 8.66 -9.00 5.48
CA ASN A 108 9.23 -8.96 6.83
C ASN A 108 8.10 -8.80 7.87
N PRO A 109 7.18 -9.79 7.96
CA PRO A 109 6.05 -9.70 8.87
C PRO A 109 6.52 -9.58 10.31
N MET A 110 5.97 -8.61 11.04
CA MET A 110 6.32 -8.35 12.45
C MET A 110 7.83 -8.24 12.72
N GLY A 111 8.62 -7.87 11.71
CA GLY A 111 10.09 -7.79 11.80
C GLY A 111 10.84 -9.11 11.55
N PHE A 112 10.15 -10.22 11.29
CA PHE A 112 10.78 -11.47 10.84
C PHE A 112 11.27 -11.32 9.41
N VAL A 113 12.60 -11.28 9.23
CA VAL A 113 13.23 -11.01 7.94
C VAL A 113 13.03 -12.18 6.97
N GLY A 114 12.49 -11.88 5.78
CA GLY A 114 12.43 -12.79 4.66
C GLY A 114 11.45 -13.95 4.81
N ALA A 115 10.33 -13.75 5.51
CA ALA A 115 9.26 -14.74 5.56
C ALA A 115 8.63 -14.93 4.18
N LEU A 116 8.41 -16.18 3.79
CA LEU A 116 7.95 -16.58 2.47
C LEU A 116 6.59 -17.26 2.57
N THR A 117 5.71 -16.93 1.63
CA THR A 117 4.46 -17.66 1.40
C THR A 117 4.27 -17.91 -0.10
N THR A 118 3.59 -19.00 -0.43
CA THR A 118 3.31 -19.39 -1.81
C THR A 118 1.81 -19.56 -2.06
N GLY A 119 1.44 -19.43 -3.30
CA GLY A 119 0.07 -19.62 -3.77
C GLY A 119 0.03 -19.56 -5.29
N VAL A 120 -1.11 -19.17 -5.84
CA VAL A 120 -1.28 -19.01 -7.28
C VAL A 120 -1.88 -17.64 -7.61
N ILE A 121 -1.59 -17.16 -8.80
CA ILE A 121 -2.24 -15.99 -9.39
C ILE A 121 -3.69 -16.35 -9.69
N HIS A 122 -4.62 -15.55 -9.19
CA HIS A 122 -6.05 -15.69 -9.49
C HIS A 122 -6.42 -14.88 -10.72
N THR A 123 -5.99 -13.62 -10.79
CA THR A 123 -6.25 -12.73 -11.91
C THR A 123 -5.38 -11.48 -11.86
N VAL A 124 -5.33 -10.74 -12.98
CA VAL A 124 -4.77 -9.39 -13.03
C VAL A 124 -5.85 -8.46 -13.57
N GLY A 125 -6.28 -7.50 -12.80
CA GLY A 125 -7.35 -6.59 -13.22
C GLY A 125 -7.81 -5.65 -12.13
N ALA A 126 -8.80 -4.83 -12.46
CA ALA A 126 -9.44 -3.96 -11.49
C ALA A 126 -10.24 -4.79 -10.48
N VAL A 127 -10.26 -4.29 -9.24
CA VAL A 127 -10.99 -4.93 -8.14
C VAL A 127 -12.18 -4.06 -7.79
N PRO A 128 -13.41 -4.59 -7.79
CA PRO A 128 -14.59 -3.82 -7.44
C PRO A 128 -14.43 -3.09 -6.09
N GLY A 129 -14.70 -1.80 -6.06
CA GLY A 129 -14.55 -0.98 -4.86
C GLY A 129 -13.13 -0.44 -4.59
N LEU A 130 -12.11 -0.85 -5.37
CA LEU A 130 -10.73 -0.34 -5.25
C LEU A 130 -10.30 0.53 -6.45
N GLY A 131 -11.28 1.11 -7.16
CA GLY A 131 -11.04 2.00 -8.30
C GLY A 131 -10.71 1.32 -9.61
N SER A 132 -10.13 2.09 -10.52
CA SER A 132 -9.76 1.61 -11.87
C SER A 132 -8.35 1.00 -11.92
N GLN A 133 -7.59 1.06 -10.84
CA GLN A 133 -6.25 0.49 -10.75
C GLN A 133 -6.30 -1.02 -10.96
N LYS A 134 -5.37 -1.54 -11.74
CA LYS A 134 -5.17 -2.99 -11.87
C LYS A 134 -4.37 -3.51 -10.69
N TRP A 135 -4.70 -4.72 -10.27
CA TRP A 135 -4.05 -5.45 -9.19
C TRP A 135 -3.68 -6.85 -9.67
N VAL A 136 -2.54 -7.35 -9.23
CA VAL A 136 -2.26 -8.79 -9.27
C VAL A 136 -2.92 -9.39 -8.03
N GLN A 137 -3.90 -10.28 -8.25
CA GLN A 137 -4.62 -10.97 -7.17
C GLN A 137 -4.06 -12.38 -7.03
N ALA A 138 -3.58 -12.71 -5.84
CA ALA A 138 -2.93 -13.98 -5.58
C ALA A 138 -3.43 -14.64 -4.29
N GLY A 139 -3.47 -15.98 -4.29
CA GLY A 139 -3.84 -16.79 -3.13
C GLY A 139 -2.68 -17.00 -2.14
N VAL A 140 -1.85 -15.98 -1.91
CA VAL A 140 -0.75 -16.01 -0.93
C VAL A 140 -1.21 -15.40 0.39
N ARG A 141 -0.59 -15.80 1.50
CA ARG A 141 -0.86 -15.20 2.82
C ARG A 141 0.08 -14.02 3.05
N LEU A 142 -0.49 -12.85 3.28
CA LEU A 142 0.24 -11.67 3.73
C LEU A 142 -0.08 -11.38 5.18
N ALA A 143 0.91 -10.96 5.94
CA ALA A 143 0.76 -10.48 7.32
C ALA A 143 1.27 -9.03 7.42
N PRO A 144 0.90 -8.27 8.46
CA PRO A 144 1.42 -6.92 8.71
C PRO A 144 2.95 -6.89 8.66
N GLY A 145 3.52 -5.99 7.85
CA GLY A 145 4.94 -5.93 7.53
C GLY A 145 5.33 -6.57 6.19
N SER A 146 4.46 -7.33 5.54
CA SER A 146 4.68 -7.83 4.17
C SER A 146 4.46 -6.76 3.09
N SER A 147 3.76 -5.66 3.41
CA SER A 147 3.54 -4.54 2.48
C SER A 147 4.86 -3.97 1.99
N GLY A 148 4.96 -3.74 0.69
CA GLY A 148 6.16 -3.26 -0.01
C GLY A 148 7.12 -4.37 -0.45
N GLY A 149 6.95 -5.61 0.03
CA GLY A 149 7.75 -6.74 -0.40
C GLY A 149 7.36 -7.28 -1.78
N PRO A 150 8.20 -8.13 -2.40
CA PRO A 150 7.95 -8.66 -3.73
C PRO A 150 6.85 -9.72 -3.73
N LEU A 151 6.03 -9.71 -4.80
CA LEU A 151 5.32 -10.86 -5.32
C LEU A 151 6.06 -11.31 -6.56
N ALA A 152 6.51 -12.56 -6.61
CA ALA A 152 7.31 -13.11 -7.71
C ALA A 152 6.62 -14.31 -8.38
N ASP A 153 7.03 -14.61 -9.61
CA ASP A 153 6.64 -15.81 -10.35
C ASP A 153 7.52 -17.02 -10.00
N ALA A 154 7.26 -18.16 -10.65
CA ALA A 154 8.00 -19.41 -10.47
C ALA A 154 9.48 -19.32 -10.86
N ALA A 155 9.89 -18.33 -11.62
CA ALA A 155 11.29 -18.08 -12.00
C ALA A 155 11.97 -17.07 -11.05
N GLY A 156 11.30 -16.62 -9.99
CA GLY A 156 11.82 -15.61 -9.05
C GLY A 156 11.81 -14.18 -9.59
N ARG A 157 11.07 -13.92 -10.67
CA ARG A 157 10.95 -12.57 -11.22
C ARG A 157 9.83 -11.83 -10.52
N VAL A 158 10.10 -10.61 -10.05
CA VAL A 158 9.12 -9.77 -9.36
C VAL A 158 8.05 -9.29 -10.34
N ILE A 159 6.83 -9.73 -10.13
CA ILE A 159 5.63 -9.42 -10.92
C ILE A 159 4.71 -8.43 -10.25
N GLY A 160 4.98 -8.08 -8.99
CA GLY A 160 4.23 -7.07 -8.26
C GLY A 160 4.82 -6.75 -6.90
N ILE A 161 4.26 -5.71 -6.27
CA ILE A 161 4.60 -5.26 -4.92
C ILE A 161 3.41 -5.53 -4.00
N ASN A 162 3.60 -6.38 -2.99
CA ASN A 162 2.57 -6.73 -2.02
C ASN A 162 2.06 -5.48 -1.30
N THR A 163 0.75 -5.33 -1.17
CA THR A 163 0.14 -4.13 -0.59
C THR A 163 -0.84 -4.46 0.51
N MET A 164 -1.87 -5.22 0.21
CA MET A 164 -2.97 -5.48 1.14
C MET A 164 -3.62 -6.84 0.89
N VAL A 165 -4.55 -7.21 1.78
CA VAL A 165 -5.44 -8.35 1.59
C VAL A 165 -6.87 -7.83 1.45
N ALA A 166 -7.56 -8.21 0.38
CA ALA A 166 -8.97 -7.96 0.19
C ALA A 166 -9.68 -9.23 -0.26
N TRP A 167 -10.88 -9.50 0.29
CA TRP A 167 -11.67 -10.71 0.00
C TRP A 167 -10.87 -12.03 0.10
N LYS A 168 -9.97 -12.12 1.09
CA LYS A 168 -9.07 -13.26 1.35
C LYS A 168 -7.98 -13.49 0.30
N LEU A 169 -7.82 -12.59 -0.65
CA LEU A 169 -6.74 -12.61 -1.63
C LEU A 169 -5.72 -11.52 -1.32
N ALA A 170 -4.46 -11.81 -1.54
CA ALA A 170 -3.41 -10.81 -1.55
C ALA A 170 -3.53 -9.96 -2.81
N LEU A 171 -3.42 -8.66 -2.65
CA LEU A 171 -3.35 -7.69 -3.73
C LEU A 171 -1.93 -7.15 -3.83
N ALA A 172 -1.37 -7.18 -5.02
CA ALA A 172 -0.08 -6.58 -5.32
C ALA A 172 -0.20 -5.58 -6.47
N ILE A 173 0.56 -4.50 -6.38
CA ILE A 173 0.69 -3.51 -7.44
C ILE A 173 1.48 -4.15 -8.57
N PRO A 174 0.97 -4.18 -9.81
CA PRO A 174 1.67 -4.80 -10.94
C PRO A 174 3.07 -4.22 -11.17
N SER A 175 4.05 -5.05 -11.53
CA SER A 175 5.41 -4.59 -11.85
C SER A 175 5.44 -3.56 -12.98
N ASP A 176 4.54 -3.68 -13.97
CA ASP A 176 4.45 -2.71 -15.07
C ASP A 176 4.04 -1.32 -14.56
N ALA A 177 3.15 -1.23 -13.55
CA ALA A 177 2.79 0.05 -12.94
C ALA A 177 3.96 0.68 -12.17
N VAL A 178 4.87 -0.13 -11.61
CA VAL A 178 6.10 0.36 -10.97
C VAL A 178 7.07 0.89 -12.03
N VAL A 179 7.22 0.20 -13.17
CA VAL A 179 8.06 0.66 -14.29
C VAL A 179 7.56 2.00 -14.83
N GLU A 180 6.24 2.14 -15.04
CA GLU A 180 5.62 3.41 -15.44
C GLU A 180 5.88 4.52 -14.44
N PHE A 181 5.75 4.24 -13.14
CA PHE A 181 6.03 5.21 -12.08
C PHE A 181 7.48 5.69 -12.13
N LEU A 182 8.46 4.79 -12.29
CA LEU A 182 9.88 5.12 -12.37
C LEU A 182 10.27 5.86 -13.66
N ALA A 183 9.58 5.60 -14.76
CA ALA A 183 9.81 6.30 -16.04
C ALA A 183 9.31 7.77 -16.04
N GLY A 184 8.91 8.29 -14.88
CA GLY A 184 8.36 9.66 -14.80
C GLY A 184 6.86 9.70 -15.14
N GLY A 185 6.22 8.57 -15.27
CA GLY A 185 4.76 8.42 -15.22
C GLY A 185 4.21 8.70 -13.80
N THR A 186 4.90 9.52 -13.05
CA THR A 186 4.32 10.21 -11.92
C THR A 186 3.20 11.04 -12.52
N SER A 187 1.97 10.64 -12.26
CA SER A 187 0.95 11.66 -12.17
C SER A 187 1.53 12.63 -11.13
N ASN A 188 2.12 13.74 -11.60
CA ASN A 188 2.44 14.91 -10.79
C ASN A 188 1.10 15.53 -10.38
N ARG A 189 0.23 14.70 -9.84
CA ARG A 189 -0.92 15.08 -9.07
C ARG A 189 -0.33 15.37 -7.72
N GLN A 190 -0.05 16.66 -7.50
CA GLN A 190 0.19 17.26 -6.20
C GLN A 190 -0.52 16.39 -5.16
N ALA A 191 0.25 15.76 -4.28
CA ALA A 191 -0.31 15.14 -3.08
C ALA A 191 -1.32 16.16 -2.57
N SER A 192 -2.58 15.77 -2.47
CA SER A 192 -3.62 16.73 -2.07
C SER A 192 -3.09 17.43 -0.84
N GLU A 193 -3.03 18.75 -0.87
CA GLU A 193 -2.57 19.56 0.27
C GLU A 193 -3.37 19.23 1.52
N ASN A 194 -4.51 18.56 1.35
CA ASN A 194 -5.46 18.18 2.35
C ASN A 194 -5.24 16.74 2.82
N TRP A 195 -5.02 16.61 4.10
CA TRP A 195 -4.75 15.35 4.78
C TRP A 195 -5.79 15.09 5.89
N LEU A 196 -6.24 13.84 6.04
CA LEU A 196 -7.24 13.43 7.04
C LEU A 196 -6.61 12.76 8.28
N GLY A 197 -5.56 11.98 8.10
CA GLY A 197 -4.87 11.27 9.18
C GLY A 197 -5.55 9.99 9.64
N VAL A 198 -6.02 9.17 8.71
CA VAL A 198 -6.64 7.87 8.97
C VAL A 198 -6.05 6.78 8.08
N THR A 199 -6.00 5.57 8.61
CA THR A 199 -5.82 4.34 7.83
C THR A 199 -7.17 3.71 7.60
N LEU A 200 -7.51 3.43 6.35
CA LEU A 200 -8.83 2.97 5.94
C LEU A 200 -8.76 1.60 5.25
N TYR A 201 -9.83 0.83 5.41
CA TYR A 201 -10.01 -0.44 4.73
C TYR A 201 -11.41 -0.50 4.08
N PRO A 202 -11.53 -0.91 2.81
CA PRO A 202 -12.82 -0.98 2.13
C PRO A 202 -13.66 -2.14 2.68
N VAL A 203 -14.93 -1.86 2.95
CA VAL A 203 -15.91 -2.85 3.46
C VAL A 203 -17.24 -2.71 2.75
N GLN A 204 -18.02 -3.79 2.77
CA GLN A 204 -19.42 -3.77 2.37
C GLN A 204 -20.30 -3.71 3.61
N VAL A 205 -21.14 -2.71 3.70
CA VAL A 205 -22.06 -2.51 4.84
C VAL A 205 -23.52 -2.67 4.43
N PRO A 206 -24.39 -3.16 5.31
CA PRO A 206 -25.82 -3.21 5.06
C PRO A 206 -26.37 -1.77 4.81
N ARG A 207 -27.15 -1.58 3.76
CA ARG A 207 -27.80 -0.29 3.51
C ARG A 207 -29.05 -0.17 4.36
N ASN A 208 -29.12 0.88 5.21
CA ASN A 208 -30.27 1.14 6.09
C ASN A 208 -30.72 -0.07 6.91
N GLY A 209 -29.78 -0.87 7.43
CA GLY A 209 -30.09 -2.09 8.18
C GLY A 209 -30.57 -3.27 7.32
N ASN A 210 -30.78 -3.10 6.02
CA ASN A 210 -31.15 -4.17 5.10
C ASN A 210 -29.90 -4.97 4.67
N ARG A 211 -29.78 -6.20 5.14
CA ARG A 211 -28.64 -7.10 4.82
C ARG A 211 -28.58 -7.51 3.35
N ALA A 212 -29.68 -7.42 2.61
CA ALA A 212 -29.73 -7.76 1.19
C ALA A 212 -29.19 -6.61 0.30
N ALA A 213 -29.30 -5.36 0.73
CA ALA A 213 -28.77 -4.20 0.03
C ALA A 213 -27.45 -3.78 0.67
N LYS A 214 -26.35 -3.90 -0.06
CA LYS A 214 -25.01 -3.51 0.40
C LYS A 214 -24.61 -2.16 -0.18
N SER A 215 -23.92 -1.35 0.62
CA SER A 215 -23.24 -0.13 0.19
C SER A 215 -21.75 -0.21 0.49
N PHE A 216 -20.95 0.51 -0.29
CA PHE A 216 -19.53 0.64 -0.07
C PHE A 216 -19.27 1.53 1.15
N GLY A 217 -18.29 1.17 1.97
CA GLY A 217 -17.81 1.97 3.09
C GLY A 217 -16.32 1.78 3.31
N LEU A 218 -15.72 2.67 4.08
CA LEU A 218 -14.30 2.65 4.44
C LEU A 218 -14.19 2.58 5.96
N VAL A 219 -13.82 1.42 6.51
CA VAL A 219 -13.62 1.27 7.95
C VAL A 219 -12.31 1.94 8.36
N VAL A 220 -12.36 2.75 9.42
CA VAL A 220 -11.21 3.37 10.03
C VAL A 220 -10.48 2.32 10.86
N LEU A 221 -9.26 1.97 10.48
CA LEU A 221 -8.40 1.04 11.22
C LEU A 221 -7.53 1.77 12.25
N HIS A 222 -7.08 2.97 11.90
CA HIS A 222 -6.22 3.80 12.75
C HIS A 222 -6.51 5.27 12.53
N VAL A 223 -6.38 6.07 13.57
CA VAL A 223 -6.47 7.54 13.53
C VAL A 223 -5.17 8.09 14.09
N GLU A 224 -4.48 8.93 13.34
CA GLU A 224 -3.26 9.58 13.80
C GLU A 224 -3.54 10.60 14.88
N PRO A 225 -2.76 10.62 15.97
CA PRO A 225 -2.85 11.69 16.96
C PRO A 225 -2.72 13.08 16.32
N GLU A 226 -3.45 14.06 16.86
CA GLU A 226 -3.46 15.46 16.38
C GLU A 226 -3.87 15.66 14.92
N SER A 227 -4.36 14.61 14.25
CA SER A 227 -4.86 14.69 12.88
C SER A 227 -6.21 15.40 12.80
N PRO A 228 -6.62 15.88 11.60
CA PRO A 228 -7.99 16.35 11.37
C PRO A 228 -9.06 15.34 11.81
N ALA A 229 -8.84 14.06 11.55
CA ALA A 229 -9.74 12.98 11.99
C ALA A 229 -9.81 12.86 13.52
N ALA A 230 -8.65 12.94 14.20
CA ALA A 230 -8.60 12.89 15.68
C ALA A 230 -9.33 14.09 16.29
N ARG A 231 -9.11 15.31 15.77
CA ARG A 231 -9.81 16.51 16.22
C ARG A 231 -11.31 16.46 15.97
N ALA A 232 -11.74 15.76 14.92
CA ALA A 232 -13.14 15.48 14.62
C ALA A 232 -13.71 14.28 15.37
N SER A 233 -12.94 13.71 16.31
CA SER A 233 -13.33 12.56 17.13
C SER A 233 -13.69 11.31 16.30
N LEU A 234 -13.11 11.15 15.14
CA LEU A 234 -13.16 9.86 14.43
C LEU A 234 -12.33 8.84 15.18
N MET A 235 -12.78 7.60 15.21
CA MET A 235 -12.16 6.51 15.97
C MET A 235 -12.00 5.26 15.12
N PRO A 236 -11.05 4.38 15.47
CA PRO A 236 -11.00 3.04 14.90
C PRO A 236 -12.34 2.31 15.07
N GLY A 237 -12.81 1.66 14.01
CA GLY A 237 -14.12 1.03 13.93
C GLY A 237 -15.23 1.89 13.32
N ASP A 238 -15.05 3.19 13.16
CA ASP A 238 -15.96 4.01 12.35
C ASP A 238 -15.95 3.56 10.89
N ILE A 239 -17.08 3.63 10.21
CA ILE A 239 -17.18 3.30 8.79
C ILE A 239 -17.65 4.53 8.02
N LEU A 240 -16.75 5.13 7.24
CA LEU A 240 -17.06 6.27 6.39
C LEU A 240 -17.92 5.82 5.21
N LEU A 241 -19.03 6.47 4.97
CA LEU A 241 -20.01 6.13 3.93
C LEU A 241 -19.98 7.09 2.76
N GLY A 242 -19.59 8.35 2.97
CA GLY A 242 -19.65 9.40 1.96
C GLY A 242 -19.02 10.70 2.43
N ALA A 243 -18.86 11.62 1.48
CA ALA A 243 -18.39 12.98 1.71
C ALA A 243 -19.23 13.97 0.91
N GLU A 244 -19.47 15.18 1.46
CA GLU A 244 -20.23 16.26 0.82
C GLU A 244 -21.57 15.79 0.23
N ASP A 245 -22.33 15.00 1.03
CA ASP A 245 -23.61 14.38 0.68
C ASP A 245 -23.55 13.42 -0.53
N ARG A 246 -22.35 12.99 -0.92
CA ARG A 246 -22.13 11.99 -1.98
C ARG A 246 -21.66 10.67 -1.34
N PRO A 247 -22.39 9.55 -1.54
CA PRO A 247 -21.96 8.27 -1.03
C PRO A 247 -20.70 7.81 -1.75
N PHE A 248 -19.83 7.10 -1.03
CA PHE A 248 -18.67 6.44 -1.63
C PHE A 248 -19.10 5.19 -2.40
N SER A 249 -18.51 5.01 -3.56
CA SER A 249 -18.62 3.80 -4.38
C SER A 249 -17.27 3.10 -4.53
N VAL A 250 -16.20 3.88 -4.44
CA VAL A 250 -14.80 3.44 -4.54
C VAL A 250 -13.92 4.26 -3.60
N LEU A 251 -12.71 3.78 -3.32
CA LEU A 251 -11.76 4.48 -2.43
C LEU A 251 -11.37 5.88 -2.95
N GLU A 252 -11.30 6.03 -4.27
CA GLU A 252 -10.94 7.30 -4.92
C GLU A 252 -11.96 8.42 -4.69
N ASP A 253 -13.19 8.10 -4.31
CA ASP A 253 -14.20 9.12 -4.02
C ASP A 253 -13.81 9.97 -2.81
N LEU A 254 -13.22 9.33 -1.77
CA LEU A 254 -12.63 10.06 -0.64
C LEU A 254 -11.44 10.90 -1.08
N SER A 255 -10.54 10.34 -1.88
CA SER A 255 -9.39 11.06 -2.41
C SER A 255 -9.81 12.26 -3.27
N ARG A 256 -10.92 12.12 -4.02
CA ARG A 256 -11.51 13.20 -4.80
C ARG A 256 -12.11 14.27 -3.89
N ALA A 257 -12.83 13.89 -2.84
CA ALA A 257 -13.37 14.82 -1.86
C ALA A 257 -12.26 15.61 -1.13
N LEU A 258 -11.15 14.96 -0.79
CA LEU A 258 -9.99 15.62 -0.18
C LEU A 258 -9.29 16.60 -1.13
N ARG A 259 -9.39 16.41 -2.46
CA ARG A 259 -8.82 17.32 -3.48
C ARG A 259 -9.74 18.46 -3.88
N GLY A 260 -10.93 18.59 -3.28
CA GLY A 260 -11.89 19.64 -3.61
C GLY A 260 -11.26 21.04 -3.60
N GLU A 261 -11.45 21.80 -4.67
CA GLU A 261 -10.86 23.12 -4.84
C GLU A 261 -11.36 24.09 -3.77
N GLY A 262 -10.43 24.65 -3.00
CA GLY A 262 -10.65 25.81 -2.13
C GLY A 262 -11.28 25.54 -0.76
N SER A 263 -11.82 24.38 -0.45
CA SER A 263 -12.42 24.12 0.87
C SER A 263 -11.40 23.51 1.82
N ARG A 264 -11.13 24.20 2.95
CA ARG A 264 -10.36 23.63 4.06
C ARG A 264 -11.21 22.76 4.98
N THR A 265 -12.47 22.56 4.66
CA THR A 265 -13.39 21.73 5.44
C THR A 265 -13.91 20.59 4.60
N LEU A 266 -14.17 19.45 5.24
CA LEU A 266 -14.77 18.27 4.64
C LEU A 266 -15.88 17.75 5.53
N ARG A 267 -17.06 17.54 4.98
CA ARG A 267 -18.19 16.92 5.69
C ARG A 267 -18.21 15.43 5.35
N LEU A 268 -18.05 14.59 6.37
CA LEU A 268 -18.12 13.14 6.25
C LEU A 268 -19.40 12.60 6.87
N GLU A 269 -19.95 11.56 6.24
CA GLU A 269 -20.98 10.70 6.78
C GLU A 269 -20.38 9.36 7.17
N PHE A 270 -20.71 8.86 8.39
CA PHE A 270 -20.12 7.64 8.92
C PHE A 270 -21.08 6.87 9.84
N LEU A 271 -20.80 5.58 10.05
CA LEU A 271 -21.46 4.73 11.04
C LEU A 271 -20.51 4.52 12.24
N ARG A 272 -21.09 4.43 13.44
CA ARG A 272 -20.39 4.08 14.68
C ARG A 272 -21.27 3.22 15.56
N GLY A 273 -20.88 1.94 15.73
CA GLY A 273 -21.54 0.99 16.62
C GLY A 273 -22.94 0.52 16.18
N ASP A 274 -23.64 1.29 15.35
CA ASP A 274 -24.97 0.97 14.83
C ASP A 274 -25.01 1.20 13.32
N TYR A 275 -25.42 0.16 12.58
CA TYR A 275 -25.52 0.20 11.12
C TYR A 275 -26.84 0.85 10.61
N ALA A 276 -27.78 1.16 11.51
CA ALA A 276 -29.07 1.76 11.15
C ALA A 276 -29.03 3.29 11.13
N ARG A 277 -28.07 3.91 11.81
CA ARG A 277 -27.99 5.37 11.94
C ARG A 277 -26.64 5.90 11.48
N SER A 278 -26.62 6.65 10.38
CA SER A 278 -25.45 7.42 10.00
C SER A 278 -25.31 8.69 10.86
N ARG A 279 -24.07 9.09 11.06
CA ARG A 279 -23.68 10.33 11.73
C ARG A 279 -22.93 11.21 10.75
N ARG A 280 -22.90 12.51 11.01
CA ARG A 280 -22.17 13.48 10.19
C ARG A 280 -21.18 14.24 11.04
N VAL A 281 -20.02 14.53 10.47
CA VAL A 281 -19.01 15.39 11.07
C VAL A 281 -18.39 16.28 10.01
N THR A 282 -18.13 17.53 10.37
CA THR A 282 -17.36 18.46 9.54
C THR A 282 -15.99 18.63 10.16
N LEU A 283 -14.94 18.34 9.36
CA LEU A 283 -13.57 18.48 9.82
C LEU A 283 -12.86 19.61 9.06
N GLN A 284 -11.93 20.24 9.75
CA GLN A 284 -10.96 21.13 9.11
C GLN A 284 -9.78 20.27 8.60
N LEU A 285 -9.56 20.31 7.30
CA LEU A 285 -8.46 19.56 6.68
C LEU A 285 -7.13 20.20 7.05
N GLY A 286 -6.15 19.36 7.40
CA GLY A 286 -4.79 19.79 7.64
C GLY A 286 -4.01 19.86 6.33
N ASN A 287 -3.06 20.79 6.25
CA ASN A 287 -2.09 20.82 5.16
C ASN A 287 -1.02 19.75 5.42
N ALA A 288 -0.77 18.87 4.46
CA ALA A 288 0.28 17.84 4.55
C ALA A 288 1.69 18.45 4.78
N ALA A 289 1.89 19.71 4.40
CA ALA A 289 3.14 20.45 4.63
C ALA A 289 3.40 20.79 6.11
N MET A 290 2.38 20.79 6.98
CA MET A 290 2.56 21.03 8.43
C MET A 290 3.16 19.85 9.22
N ARG A 291 3.46 18.72 8.56
CA ARG A 291 4.11 17.57 9.20
C ARG A 291 5.58 17.78 9.60
N SER A 292 6.22 18.86 9.17
CA SER A 292 7.65 19.12 9.38
C SER A 292 7.99 20.10 10.52
N GLY A 293 7.04 20.51 11.32
CA GLY A 293 7.22 21.58 12.30
C GLY A 293 6.81 21.22 13.73
N VAL A 294 7.28 20.08 14.28
CA VAL A 294 7.43 19.94 15.75
C VAL A 294 8.67 19.11 16.02
N ALA A 295 9.80 19.77 16.06
CA ALA A 295 10.98 19.34 16.79
C ALA A 295 11.57 20.61 17.41
N ALA A 296 11.27 20.81 18.65
CA ALA A 296 12.08 21.58 19.60
C ALA A 296 12.15 20.75 20.88
#